data_d12b6cefbe16560bb3cd7ae552b2bdb2
#
_entry.id   d12b6cefbe16560bb3cd7ae552b2bdb2
#
_cell.length_a   1.000
_cell.length_b   1.000
_cell.length_c   1.000
_cell.angle_alpha   90.00
_cell.angle_beta   90.00
_cell.angle_gamma   90.00
#
_symmetry.space_group_name_H-M   'P 1'
#
loop_
_entity.id
_entity.type
_entity.pdbx_description
1 polymer ?
#
loop_
_entity_poly.entity_id
_entity_poly.type
_entity_poly.pdbx_seq_one_letter_code
_entity_poly.pdbx_strand_id
1 'polypeptide(L)'
;DGFWKRRFALATATPDRRTTCAANAAATFAEQKAAMRQNYAAVDFLDALISDASTVLRQANGQLIYITQALKDALDADLKRNNKGSELQWTALFDGITETNYNGVQMLAIPFLDEIIKGCETVSGGKAWNKPYRALYTIKDNLLVGMESESEVADIQVWFNKDEQMNKILSKDKIGTLIADDN
;
A
#
# COMPACT_ATOMS: atom_id res chain seq x y z
N ASP A 1 3.20 -6.94 -16.45
CA ASP A 1 3.36 -5.98 -15.34
C ASP A 1 2.31 -6.25 -14.28
N GLY A 2 2.75 -6.49 -13.02
CA GLY A 2 1.86 -6.78 -11.91
C GLY A 2 0.97 -5.60 -11.51
N PHE A 3 -0.07 -5.90 -10.73
CA PHE A 3 -1.03 -4.92 -10.21
C PHE A 3 -0.35 -3.70 -9.56
N TRP A 4 0.59 -3.93 -8.64
CA TRP A 4 1.27 -2.87 -7.89
C TRP A 4 2.10 -1.94 -8.79
N LYS A 5 2.83 -2.50 -9.75
CA LYS A 5 3.61 -1.69 -10.71
C LYS A 5 2.73 -0.76 -11.53
N ARG A 6 1.56 -1.26 -11.97
CA ARG A 6 0.59 -0.43 -12.69
C ARG A 6 -0.01 0.67 -11.82
N ARG A 7 -0.30 0.36 -10.53
CA ARG A 7 -0.83 1.36 -9.60
C ARG A 7 0.18 2.46 -9.30
N PHE A 8 1.43 2.11 -9.10
CA PHE A 8 2.49 3.11 -8.89
C PHE A 8 2.73 3.97 -10.13
N ALA A 9 2.67 3.39 -11.32
CA ALA A 9 2.74 4.15 -12.56
C ALA A 9 1.54 5.11 -12.71
N LEU A 10 0.33 4.66 -12.35
CA LEU A 10 -0.87 5.49 -12.34
C LEU A 10 -0.77 6.64 -11.34
N ALA A 11 -0.25 6.38 -10.13
CA ALA A 11 -0.05 7.41 -9.11
C ALA A 11 0.92 8.51 -9.59
N THR A 12 1.96 8.13 -10.34
CA THR A 12 2.88 9.09 -10.96
C THR A 12 2.20 9.91 -12.06
N ALA A 13 1.32 9.28 -12.86
CA ALA A 13 0.62 9.97 -13.96
C ALA A 13 -0.56 10.84 -13.48
N THR A 14 -1.11 10.57 -12.31
CA THR A 14 -2.30 11.27 -11.74
C THR A 14 -1.99 11.78 -10.33
N PRO A 15 -1.37 12.99 -10.19
CA PRO A 15 -0.97 13.55 -8.89
C PRO A 15 -2.13 13.67 -7.89
N ASP A 16 -3.35 13.92 -8.35
CA ASP A 16 -4.57 14.03 -7.51
C ASP A 16 -4.95 12.73 -6.79
N ARG A 17 -4.32 11.63 -7.16
CA ARG A 17 -4.53 10.31 -6.54
C ARG A 17 -3.34 9.85 -5.72
N ARG A 18 -2.48 10.78 -5.32
CA ARG A 18 -1.24 10.47 -4.63
C ARG A 18 -1.01 11.39 -3.44
N THR A 19 -0.73 10.78 -2.30
CA THR A 19 -0.20 11.44 -1.11
C THR A 19 1.28 11.11 -0.98
N THR A 20 2.14 12.11 -0.82
CA THR A 20 3.59 11.91 -0.73
C THR A 20 4.03 11.53 0.68
N CYS A 21 4.98 10.60 0.77
CA CYS A 21 5.65 10.23 2.01
C CYS A 21 7.05 10.84 2.04
N ALA A 22 7.21 11.95 2.76
CA ALA A 22 8.48 12.68 2.82
C ALA A 22 9.66 11.82 3.30
N ALA A 23 9.43 10.84 4.16
CA ALA A 23 10.47 9.93 4.65
C ALA A 23 11.11 9.07 3.54
N ASN A 24 10.36 8.77 2.48
CA ASN A 24 10.89 8.00 1.34
C ASN A 24 11.96 8.77 0.54
N ALA A 25 11.99 10.11 0.64
CA ALA A 25 12.97 10.96 -0.06
C ALA A 25 14.37 10.91 0.57
N ALA A 26 14.53 10.43 1.80
CA ALA A 26 15.82 10.37 2.47
C ALA A 26 16.84 9.50 1.72
N ALA A 27 18.12 9.85 1.84
CA ALA A 27 19.19 9.28 1.02
C ALA A 27 19.49 7.81 1.31
N THR A 28 19.26 7.37 2.56
CA THR A 28 19.53 5.99 2.98
C THR A 28 18.31 5.36 3.65
N PHE A 29 18.23 4.03 3.65
CA PHE A 29 17.16 3.32 4.36
C PHE A 29 17.18 3.59 5.88
N ALA A 30 18.34 3.80 6.46
CA ALA A 30 18.46 4.14 7.89
C ALA A 30 17.84 5.51 8.19
N GLU A 31 18.08 6.50 7.34
CA GLU A 31 17.46 7.84 7.44
C GLU A 31 15.96 7.80 7.19
N GLN A 32 15.51 7.06 6.19
CA GLN A 32 14.08 6.83 5.92
C GLN A 32 13.39 6.24 7.17
N LYS A 33 14.02 5.23 7.77
CA LYS A 33 13.53 4.59 8.99
C LYS A 33 13.53 5.53 10.21
N ALA A 34 14.54 6.35 10.35
CA ALA A 34 14.62 7.34 11.42
C ALA A 34 13.55 8.43 11.26
N ALA A 35 13.38 8.96 10.06
CA ALA A 35 12.39 9.98 9.75
C ALA A 35 10.96 9.50 10.02
N MET A 36 10.62 8.25 9.66
CA MET A 36 9.26 7.73 9.76
C MET A 36 8.86 7.28 11.19
N ARG A 37 9.83 7.15 12.10
CA ARG A 37 9.61 6.64 13.47
C ARG A 37 9.63 7.72 14.55
N GLN A 38 9.44 8.99 14.19
CA GLN A 38 9.48 10.11 15.12
C GLN A 38 8.48 11.19 14.72
N ASN A 39 8.12 12.01 15.70
CA ASN A 39 7.29 13.21 15.52
C ASN A 39 5.92 12.94 14.86
N TYR A 40 5.32 11.79 15.12
CA TYR A 40 4.06 11.35 14.52
C TYR A 40 4.10 11.23 12.99
N ALA A 41 5.27 11.09 12.38
CA ALA A 41 5.41 11.09 10.92
C ALA A 41 4.61 9.96 10.24
N ALA A 42 4.53 8.78 10.87
CA ALA A 42 3.73 7.68 10.34
C ALA A 42 2.22 7.93 10.47
N VAL A 43 1.80 8.55 11.58
CA VAL A 43 0.41 8.95 11.82
C VAL A 43 0.01 10.04 10.84
N ASP A 44 0.79 11.12 10.73
CA ASP A 44 0.54 12.24 9.83
C ASP A 44 0.43 11.78 8.38
N PHE A 45 1.26 10.81 7.97
CA PHE A 45 1.22 10.23 6.64
C PHE A 45 -0.09 9.48 6.37
N LEU A 46 -0.58 8.68 7.32
CA LEU A 46 -1.85 7.97 7.19
C LEU A 46 -3.05 8.91 7.27
N ASP A 47 -2.99 9.94 8.11
CA ASP A 47 -4.03 10.96 8.18
C ASP A 47 -4.10 11.79 6.89
N ALA A 48 -2.95 12.14 6.31
CA ALA A 48 -2.90 12.77 5.00
C ALA A 48 -3.48 11.86 3.90
N LEU A 49 -3.15 10.56 3.91
CA LEU A 49 -3.71 9.59 2.97
C LEU A 49 -5.24 9.56 3.00
N ILE A 50 -5.84 9.61 4.19
CA ILE A 50 -7.31 9.60 4.33
C ILE A 50 -7.90 10.96 3.96
N SER A 51 -7.27 12.07 4.37
CA SER A 51 -7.78 13.42 4.13
C SER A 51 -7.72 13.84 2.67
N ASP A 52 -6.66 13.44 1.96
CA ASP A 52 -6.46 13.75 0.54
C ASP A 52 -7.34 12.88 -0.39
N ALA A 53 -7.94 11.82 0.16
CA ALA A 53 -8.81 10.94 -0.61
C ALA A 53 -10.07 11.68 -1.12
N SER A 54 -10.51 11.30 -2.32
CA SER A 54 -11.73 11.85 -2.90
C SER A 54 -12.94 11.63 -1.99
N THR A 55 -13.90 12.56 -2.03
CA THR A 55 -15.14 12.44 -1.25
C THR A 55 -15.91 11.16 -1.58
N VAL A 56 -15.85 10.71 -2.83
CA VAL A 56 -16.48 9.46 -3.27
C VAL A 56 -15.87 8.25 -2.55
N LEU A 57 -14.54 8.19 -2.45
CA LEU A 57 -13.86 7.12 -1.73
C LEU A 57 -14.16 7.17 -0.22
N ARG A 58 -14.12 8.36 0.37
CA ARG A 58 -14.38 8.56 1.81
C ARG A 58 -15.81 8.27 2.25
N GLN A 59 -16.79 8.35 1.32
CA GLN A 59 -18.20 8.04 1.58
C GLN A 59 -18.58 6.61 1.19
N ALA A 60 -17.70 5.88 0.51
CA ALA A 60 -17.98 4.53 0.05
C ALA A 60 -18.02 3.54 1.22
N ASN A 61 -18.83 2.50 1.09
CA ASN A 61 -18.81 1.36 2.01
C ASN A 61 -17.67 0.40 1.67
N GLY A 62 -17.15 -0.31 2.67
CA GLY A 62 -16.11 -1.31 2.47
C GLY A 62 -14.73 -0.72 2.20
N GLN A 63 -14.46 0.46 2.74
CA GLN A 63 -13.14 1.11 2.68
C GLN A 63 -12.06 0.21 3.29
N LEU A 64 -10.89 0.23 2.67
CA LEU A 64 -9.77 -0.61 3.05
C LEU A 64 -8.45 0.08 2.73
N ILE A 65 -7.52 0.01 3.67
CA ILE A 65 -6.15 0.48 3.49
C ILE A 65 -5.21 -0.72 3.51
N TYR A 66 -4.44 -0.92 2.45
CA TYR A 66 -3.32 -1.85 2.44
C TYR A 66 -2.04 -1.09 2.75
N ILE A 67 -1.22 -1.61 3.65
CA ILE A 67 0.07 -1.02 4.00
C ILE A 67 1.20 -2.03 3.88
N THR A 68 2.41 -1.53 3.64
CA THR A 68 3.64 -2.31 3.73
C THR A 68 3.94 -2.69 5.18
N GLN A 69 4.63 -3.81 5.38
CA GLN A 69 5.12 -4.19 6.72
C GLN A 69 6.08 -3.13 7.29
N ALA A 70 6.91 -2.54 6.44
CA ALA A 70 7.80 -1.45 6.84
C ALA A 70 7.03 -0.24 7.42
N LEU A 71 5.89 0.12 6.83
CA LEU A 71 5.04 1.20 7.33
C LEU A 71 4.38 0.81 8.66
N LYS A 72 3.89 -0.43 8.79
CA LYS A 72 3.37 -0.94 10.07
C LYS A 72 4.40 -0.84 11.19
N ASP A 73 5.62 -1.34 10.94
CA ASP A 73 6.69 -1.31 11.94
C ASP A 73 7.10 0.13 12.32
N ALA A 74 7.03 1.06 11.35
CA ALA A 74 7.27 2.47 11.60
C ALA A 74 6.17 3.10 12.45
N LEU A 75 4.91 2.82 12.14
CA LEU A 75 3.74 3.29 12.88
C LEU A 75 3.77 2.79 14.33
N ASP A 76 4.01 1.51 14.55
CA ASP A 76 4.11 0.93 15.89
C ASP A 76 5.27 1.55 16.70
N ALA A 77 6.39 1.83 16.04
CA ALA A 77 7.54 2.47 16.69
C ALA A 77 7.28 3.94 17.02
N ASP A 78 6.60 4.67 16.15
CA ASP A 78 6.23 6.08 16.34
C ASP A 78 5.22 6.22 17.50
N LEU A 79 4.18 5.40 17.51
CA LEU A 79 3.19 5.37 18.59
C LEU A 79 3.82 5.00 19.95
N LYS A 80 4.70 4.01 19.98
CA LYS A 80 5.41 3.63 21.21
C LYS A 80 6.26 4.75 21.76
N ARG A 81 6.98 5.49 20.91
CA ARG A 81 7.82 6.64 21.32
C ARG A 81 6.98 7.78 21.90
N ASN A 82 5.78 7.97 21.41
CA ASN A 82 4.88 9.03 21.85
C ASN A 82 3.90 8.57 22.94
N ASN A 83 4.17 7.44 23.61
CA ASN A 83 3.34 6.85 24.67
C ASN A 83 1.89 6.52 24.23
N LYS A 84 1.68 6.27 22.95
CA LYS A 84 0.39 5.93 22.34
C LYS A 84 0.30 4.46 21.89
N GLY A 85 1.21 3.63 22.37
CA GLY A 85 1.37 2.23 21.94
C GLY A 85 0.20 1.29 22.18
N SER A 86 -0.82 1.72 22.94
CA SER A 86 -2.02 0.94 23.21
C SER A 86 -3.20 1.27 22.28
N GLU A 87 -3.09 2.29 21.44
CA GLU A 87 -4.21 2.78 20.63
C GLU A 87 -4.49 1.92 19.40
N LEU A 88 -3.48 1.24 18.85
CA LEU A 88 -3.64 0.32 17.73
C LEU A 88 -3.39 -1.12 18.17
N GLN A 89 -4.43 -1.94 18.08
CA GLN A 89 -4.34 -3.37 18.31
C GLN A 89 -4.39 -4.10 16.98
N TRP A 90 -3.37 -4.93 16.73
CA TRP A 90 -3.27 -5.73 15.52
C TRP A 90 -3.80 -7.14 15.78
N THR A 91 -4.73 -7.58 14.95
CA THR A 91 -5.24 -8.95 14.94
C THR A 91 -4.54 -9.72 13.82
N ALA A 92 -3.96 -10.87 14.14
CA ALA A 92 -3.38 -11.75 13.14
C ALA A 92 -4.49 -12.46 12.36
N LEU A 93 -4.40 -12.45 11.03
CA LEU A 93 -5.31 -13.18 10.14
C LEU A 93 -4.67 -14.50 9.68
N PHE A 94 -4.03 -14.48 8.53
CA PHE A 94 -3.35 -15.63 7.93
C PHE A 94 -2.06 -15.18 7.23
N ASP A 95 -1.11 -16.09 7.02
CA ASP A 95 0.15 -15.84 6.30
C ASP A 95 0.93 -14.58 6.76
N GLY A 96 0.85 -14.25 8.06
CA GLY A 96 1.50 -13.08 8.62
C GLY A 96 0.79 -11.76 8.35
N ILE A 97 -0.33 -11.76 7.62
CA ILE A 97 -1.17 -10.57 7.44
C ILE A 97 -1.80 -10.20 8.77
N THR A 98 -1.72 -8.93 9.11
CA THR A 98 -2.36 -8.39 10.31
C THR A 98 -3.33 -7.28 9.96
N GLU A 99 -4.40 -7.19 10.73
CA GLU A 99 -5.42 -6.15 10.57
C GLU A 99 -5.56 -5.28 11.81
N THR A 100 -5.98 -4.04 11.59
CA THR A 100 -6.42 -3.11 12.60
C THR A 100 -7.47 -2.18 12.04
N ASN A 101 -8.06 -1.35 12.88
CA ASN A 101 -8.94 -0.26 12.47
C ASN A 101 -8.23 1.08 12.71
N TYR A 102 -8.09 1.89 11.67
CA TYR A 102 -7.49 3.21 11.75
C TYR A 102 -8.51 4.27 11.29
N ASN A 103 -8.88 5.17 12.18
CA ASN A 103 -9.90 6.21 11.93
C ASN A 103 -11.20 5.68 11.32
N GLY A 104 -11.66 4.48 11.75
CA GLY A 104 -12.88 3.86 11.23
C GLY A 104 -12.71 3.09 9.93
N VAL A 105 -11.51 3.07 9.34
CA VAL A 105 -11.19 2.32 8.12
C VAL A 105 -10.40 1.06 8.48
N GLN A 106 -10.80 -0.08 7.92
CA GLN A 106 -10.04 -1.33 8.06
C GLN A 106 -8.67 -1.18 7.40
N MET A 107 -7.61 -1.50 8.10
CA MET A 107 -6.23 -1.43 7.60
C MET A 107 -5.55 -2.80 7.70
N LEU A 108 -4.96 -3.23 6.60
CA LEU A 108 -4.27 -4.52 6.47
C LEU A 108 -2.77 -4.29 6.22
N ALA A 109 -1.93 -4.83 7.09
CA ALA A 109 -0.50 -4.89 6.86
C ALA A 109 -0.13 -6.23 6.21
N ILE A 110 0.54 -6.16 5.06
CA ILE A 110 0.82 -7.31 4.20
C ILE A 110 2.34 -7.48 4.06
N PRO A 111 2.95 -8.46 4.76
CA PRO A 111 4.41 -8.63 4.76
C PRO A 111 5.01 -8.92 3.37
N PHE A 112 4.37 -9.78 2.59
CA PHE A 112 4.87 -10.13 1.25
C PHE A 112 4.81 -8.97 0.25
N LEU A 113 4.04 -7.91 0.55
CA LEU A 113 3.99 -6.70 -0.26
C LEU A 113 5.35 -6.00 -0.33
N ASP A 114 6.12 -6.06 0.74
CA ASP A 114 7.46 -5.48 0.81
C ASP A 114 8.40 -6.10 -0.24
N GLU A 115 8.36 -7.42 -0.39
CA GLU A 115 9.20 -8.14 -1.38
C GLU A 115 8.73 -7.87 -2.82
N ILE A 116 7.41 -7.81 -3.05
CA ILE A 116 6.85 -7.45 -4.35
C ILE A 116 7.29 -6.04 -4.76
N ILE A 117 7.18 -5.07 -3.85
CA ILE A 117 7.55 -3.68 -4.10
C ILE A 117 9.05 -3.55 -4.39
N LYS A 118 9.89 -4.17 -3.57
CA LYS A 118 11.35 -4.19 -3.81
C LYS A 118 11.70 -4.74 -5.20
N GLY A 119 11.02 -5.82 -5.62
CA GLY A 119 11.22 -6.41 -6.94
C GLY A 119 10.78 -5.53 -8.11
N CYS A 120 9.87 -4.58 -7.86
CA CYS A 120 9.36 -3.65 -8.89
C CYS A 120 10.13 -2.32 -8.95
N GLU A 121 10.92 -2.00 -7.93
CA GLU A 121 11.61 -0.72 -7.81
C GLU A 121 13.01 -0.76 -8.40
N THR A 122 13.40 0.36 -9.04
CA THR A 122 14.80 0.60 -9.39
C THR A 122 15.49 1.29 -8.22
N VAL A 123 16.43 0.61 -7.60
CA VAL A 123 17.21 1.14 -6.49
C VAL A 123 18.31 2.04 -7.05
N SER A 124 18.42 3.26 -6.55
CA SER A 124 19.46 4.23 -6.93
C SER A 124 20.11 4.83 -5.68
N GLY A 125 21.33 5.34 -5.81
CA GLY A 125 22.00 6.12 -4.77
C GLY A 125 22.38 5.34 -3.51
N GLY A 126 22.60 4.02 -3.59
CA GLY A 126 23.01 3.21 -2.45
C GLY A 126 21.89 2.85 -1.44
N LYS A 127 20.65 3.14 -1.79
CA LYS A 127 19.50 2.70 -0.98
C LYS A 127 19.31 1.19 -1.07
N ALA A 128 19.08 0.53 0.05
CA ALA A 128 18.69 -0.87 0.06
C ALA A 128 17.23 -1.06 -0.42
N TRP A 129 16.40 -0.03 -0.28
CA TRP A 129 15.02 0.03 -0.68
C TRP A 129 14.64 1.47 -1.01
N ASN A 130 14.09 1.72 -2.20
CA ASN A 130 13.83 3.08 -2.64
C ASN A 130 12.68 3.73 -1.87
N LYS A 131 11.51 3.09 -1.84
CA LYS A 131 10.29 3.63 -1.21
C LYS A 131 9.62 2.58 -0.32
N PRO A 132 10.11 2.38 0.92
CA PRO A 132 9.59 1.34 1.82
C PRO A 132 8.20 1.64 2.38
N TYR A 133 7.84 2.91 2.53
CA TYR A 133 6.60 3.32 3.18
C TYR A 133 5.52 3.60 2.15
N ARG A 134 4.67 2.61 1.90
CA ARG A 134 3.59 2.71 0.94
C ARG A 134 2.27 2.24 1.52
N ALA A 135 1.21 2.89 1.08
CA ALA A 135 -0.15 2.52 1.40
C ALA A 135 -1.04 2.64 0.16
N LEU A 136 -2.09 1.84 0.11
CA LEU A 136 -3.13 1.88 -0.92
C LEU A 136 -4.48 2.00 -0.23
N TYR A 137 -5.14 3.14 -0.37
CA TYR A 137 -6.48 3.36 0.12
C TYR A 137 -7.50 3.12 -0.99
N THR A 138 -8.41 2.20 -0.79
CA THR A 138 -9.38 1.75 -1.79
C THR A 138 -10.64 1.20 -1.13
N ILE A 139 -11.56 0.67 -1.93
CA ILE A 139 -12.69 -0.16 -1.46
C ILE A 139 -12.51 -1.60 -1.94
N LYS A 140 -13.11 -2.54 -1.22
CA LYS A 140 -13.03 -3.99 -1.55
C LYS A 140 -13.47 -4.28 -2.99
N ASP A 141 -14.51 -3.62 -3.44
CA ASP A 141 -15.10 -3.82 -4.77
C ASP A 141 -14.26 -3.27 -5.95
N ASN A 142 -13.20 -2.49 -5.66
CA ASN A 142 -12.27 -2.04 -6.69
C ASN A 142 -11.25 -3.09 -7.10
N LEU A 143 -11.06 -4.12 -6.27
CA LEU A 143 -10.09 -5.17 -6.50
C LEU A 143 -10.81 -6.42 -7.00
N LEU A 144 -10.92 -6.54 -8.30
CA LEU A 144 -11.59 -7.66 -8.95
C LEU A 144 -10.54 -8.56 -9.63
N VAL A 145 -10.70 -9.86 -9.42
CA VAL A 145 -9.98 -10.88 -10.18
C VAL A 145 -10.94 -11.39 -11.26
N GLY A 146 -10.59 -11.20 -12.53
CA GLY A 146 -11.33 -11.76 -13.64
C GLY A 146 -10.86 -13.18 -13.95
N MET A 147 -11.79 -14.11 -14.03
CA MET A 147 -11.54 -15.49 -14.43
C MET A 147 -12.47 -15.86 -15.59
N GLU A 148 -12.03 -16.76 -16.45
CA GLU A 148 -12.74 -17.11 -17.68
C GLU A 148 -13.97 -18.00 -17.40
N SER A 149 -13.97 -18.77 -16.33
CA SER A 149 -15.12 -19.57 -15.89
C SER A 149 -15.12 -19.82 -14.37
N GLU A 150 -16.32 -20.07 -13.80
CA GLU A 150 -16.47 -20.40 -12.38
C GLU A 150 -15.80 -21.72 -11.97
N SER A 151 -15.59 -22.63 -12.92
CA SER A 151 -14.92 -23.90 -12.67
C SER A 151 -13.40 -23.78 -12.47
N GLU A 152 -12.84 -22.62 -12.83
CA GLU A 152 -11.41 -22.31 -12.69
C GLU A 152 -11.07 -21.55 -11.41
N VAL A 153 -12.04 -21.38 -10.52
CA VAL A 153 -11.82 -20.69 -9.21
C VAL A 153 -10.72 -21.35 -8.37
N ALA A 154 -10.49 -22.64 -8.58
CA ALA A 154 -9.42 -23.37 -7.90
C ALA A 154 -8.04 -23.22 -8.55
N ASP A 155 -7.99 -22.82 -9.84
CA ASP A 155 -6.77 -22.60 -10.59
C ASP A 155 -6.69 -21.12 -11.00
N ILE A 156 -5.90 -20.34 -10.30
CA ILE A 156 -5.52 -19.01 -10.77
C ILE A 156 -4.66 -19.19 -12.02
N GLN A 157 -5.28 -19.29 -13.17
CA GLN A 157 -4.54 -19.30 -14.43
C GLN A 157 -4.04 -17.90 -14.71
N VAL A 158 -2.75 -17.72 -14.52
CA VAL A 158 -2.03 -16.56 -14.98
C VAL A 158 -2.06 -16.59 -16.50
N TRP A 159 -2.83 -15.70 -17.10
CA TRP A 159 -2.92 -15.63 -18.57
C TRP A 159 -1.56 -15.19 -19.15
N PHE A 160 -0.89 -16.10 -19.81
CA PHE A 160 0.37 -15.82 -20.50
C PHE A 160 0.05 -15.37 -21.94
N ASN A 161 0.25 -14.10 -22.23
CA ASN A 161 0.17 -13.61 -23.60
C ASN A 161 1.46 -13.99 -24.35
N LYS A 162 1.34 -14.92 -25.30
CA LYS A 162 2.46 -15.43 -26.09
C LYS A 162 3.17 -14.35 -26.92
N ASP A 163 2.41 -13.35 -27.38
CA ASP A 163 2.95 -12.29 -28.24
C ASP A 163 3.72 -11.23 -27.46
N GLU A 164 3.35 -11.00 -26.21
CA GLU A 164 4.01 -10.03 -25.32
C GLU A 164 4.91 -10.67 -24.27
N GLN A 165 4.96 -11.99 -24.20
CA GLN A 165 5.69 -12.78 -23.19
C GLN A 165 5.46 -12.31 -21.74
N MET A 166 4.24 -11.87 -21.43
CA MET A 166 3.89 -11.30 -20.13
C MET A 166 2.60 -11.89 -19.57
N ASN A 167 2.56 -11.99 -18.25
CA ASN A 167 1.33 -12.33 -17.51
C ASN A 167 0.46 -11.09 -17.38
N LYS A 168 -0.79 -11.17 -17.82
CA LYS A 168 -1.77 -10.07 -17.70
C LYS A 168 -2.75 -10.33 -16.57
N ILE A 169 -2.79 -9.41 -15.61
CA ILE A 169 -3.84 -9.35 -14.59
C ILE A 169 -4.75 -8.18 -14.95
N LEU A 170 -6.04 -8.45 -15.14
CA LEU A 170 -7.02 -7.40 -15.38
C LEU A 170 -7.50 -6.85 -14.04
N SER A 171 -7.31 -5.56 -13.82
CA SER A 171 -7.95 -4.85 -12.72
C SER A 171 -8.92 -3.81 -13.26
N LYS A 172 -10.12 -3.79 -12.74
CA LYS A 172 -11.17 -2.82 -13.10
C LYS A 172 -11.54 -2.02 -11.86
N ASP A 173 -11.22 -0.73 -11.87
CA ASP A 173 -11.57 0.15 -10.77
C ASP A 173 -12.95 0.76 -11.01
N LYS A 174 -13.85 0.59 -10.06
CA LYS A 174 -15.19 1.18 -10.07
C LYS A 174 -15.21 2.56 -9.42
N ILE A 175 -14.40 2.75 -8.39
CA ILE A 175 -14.30 3.97 -7.59
C ILE A 175 -12.82 4.35 -7.48
N GLY A 176 -12.55 5.62 -7.28
CA GLY A 176 -11.18 6.13 -7.15
C GLY A 176 -10.34 5.37 -6.14
N THR A 177 -9.08 5.22 -6.44
CA THR A 177 -8.06 4.61 -5.59
C THR A 177 -7.01 5.66 -5.27
N LEU A 178 -6.62 5.78 -4.00
CA LEU A 178 -5.53 6.66 -3.57
C LEU A 178 -4.31 5.83 -3.22
N ILE A 179 -3.19 6.18 -3.80
CA ILE A 179 -1.89 5.55 -3.54
C ILE A 179 -1.01 6.57 -2.82
N ALA A 180 -0.44 6.17 -1.69
CA ALA A 180 0.56 6.93 -0.99
C ALA A 180 1.95 6.52 -1.49
N ASP A 181 2.59 7.42 -2.18
CA ASP A 181 3.93 7.26 -2.77
C ASP A 181 4.58 8.62 -2.89
N ASP A 182 5.89 8.71 -3.08
CA ASP A 182 6.56 9.93 -3.50
C ASP A 182 7.33 9.71 -4.81
N ASN A 183 7.63 10.78 -5.51
CA ASN A 183 8.40 10.73 -6.76
C ASN A 183 9.88 10.55 -6.52
#